data_6ddbd0ff5d0bb6eab10f87bbb1b6a988
#
_entry.id   6ddbd0ff5d0bb6eab10f87bbb1b6a988
#
_cell.length_a   1.000
_cell.length_b   1.000
_cell.length_c   1.000
_cell.angle_alpha   90.00
_cell.angle_beta   90.00
_cell.angle_gamma   90.00
#
_symmetry.space_group_name_H-M   'P 1'
#
loop_
_entity.id
_entity.type
_entity.pdbx_description
1 polymer ?
#
loop_
_entity_poly.entity_id
_entity_poly.type
_entity_poly.pdbx_seq_one_letter_code
_entity_poly.pdbx_strand_id
1 'polypeptide(L)'
;MPDKENVVIIQPVGAIEQHGPHLPLIVDAAIGMGVLGKALEKLDSSVPAYAMPSLYYGKSNEHWHFPGTITLSTETLSATLMEVGDSLYRAGFRKLVLMNSHGGQPQVMQMVARDLHVKYSDFIVFPLFTWRVPHISKELVTPKEAQLGMHAGDLETSIILALLPEQVKMERAVTEYPPEQPEGSLLSPEGKLPFAWTTRDLSKSGVIGDATTATKEKGIKILESVSDGWVTALKDIYTFRQPQIN
;
A
#
# COMPACT_ATOMS: atom_id res chain seq x y z
N MET A 1 -1.76 -4.74 28.73
CA MET A 1 -0.48 -5.06 28.08
C MET A 1 0.64 -4.51 28.95
N PRO A 2 1.45 -5.35 29.59
CA PRO A 2 2.48 -4.88 30.52
C PRO A 2 3.72 -4.29 29.82
N ASP A 3 4.03 -4.64 28.59
CA ASP A 3 5.23 -4.21 27.86
C ASP A 3 4.88 -3.49 26.53
N LYS A 4 4.18 -2.35 26.63
CA LYS A 4 3.70 -1.62 25.48
C LYS A 4 4.82 -1.07 24.58
N GLU A 5 5.99 -0.81 25.16
CA GLU A 5 7.13 -0.24 24.42
C GLU A 5 7.66 -1.20 23.35
N ASN A 6 7.53 -2.50 23.57
CA ASN A 6 7.94 -3.54 22.63
C ASN A 6 6.81 -4.03 21.71
N VAL A 7 5.58 -3.55 21.92
CA VAL A 7 4.44 -3.90 21.05
C VAL A 7 4.53 -3.15 19.73
N VAL A 8 4.34 -3.85 18.62
CA VAL A 8 4.25 -3.28 17.28
C VAL A 8 2.78 -2.96 16.97
N ILE A 9 2.44 -1.69 16.82
CA ILE A 9 1.11 -1.27 16.38
C ILE A 9 1.15 -1.02 14.87
N ILE A 10 0.21 -1.57 14.14
CA ILE A 10 0.10 -1.39 12.69
C ILE A 10 -1.16 -0.60 12.39
N GLN A 11 -1.01 0.57 11.76
CA GLN A 11 -2.09 1.37 11.21
C GLN A 11 -2.15 1.12 9.71
N PRO A 12 -3.12 0.31 9.21
CA PRO A 12 -3.33 0.18 7.78
C PRO A 12 -3.94 1.47 7.22
N VAL A 13 -3.45 1.89 6.05
CA VAL A 13 -3.94 3.06 5.33
C VAL A 13 -4.09 2.69 3.86
N GLY A 14 -5.32 2.67 3.37
CA GLY A 14 -5.66 2.42 1.97
C GLY A 14 -6.12 3.69 1.26
N ALA A 15 -6.93 3.50 0.21
CA ALA A 15 -7.68 4.54 -0.47
C ALA A 15 -9.04 3.98 -0.94
N ILE A 16 -9.97 4.87 -1.22
CA ILE A 16 -11.22 4.61 -1.95
C ILE A 16 -11.11 5.35 -3.28
N GLU A 17 -10.76 4.62 -4.33
CA GLU A 17 -10.48 5.21 -5.63
C GLU A 17 -10.88 4.29 -6.78
N GLN A 18 -11.01 4.89 -7.97
CA GLN A 18 -11.26 4.14 -9.17
C GLN A 18 -10.15 3.11 -9.45
N HIS A 19 -10.53 1.92 -9.90
CA HIS A 19 -9.62 0.86 -10.37
C HIS A 19 -10.15 0.27 -11.69
N GLY A 20 -10.33 1.15 -12.68
CA GLY A 20 -10.88 0.76 -13.96
C GLY A 20 -12.37 0.39 -13.89
N PRO A 21 -12.95 -0.10 -15.00
CA PRO A 21 -14.37 -0.43 -15.08
C PRO A 21 -14.73 -1.78 -14.44
N HIS A 22 -13.76 -2.58 -14.02
CA HIS A 22 -13.90 -3.98 -13.63
C HIS A 22 -13.69 -4.26 -12.14
N LEU A 23 -13.04 -3.37 -11.39
CA LEU A 23 -12.76 -3.55 -9.97
C LEU A 23 -13.63 -2.64 -9.08
N PRO A 24 -13.86 -3.02 -7.83
CA PRO A 24 -14.51 -2.15 -6.84
C PRO A 24 -13.57 -1.01 -6.40
N LEU A 25 -14.12 0.02 -5.77
CA LEU A 25 -13.35 1.18 -5.31
C LEU A 25 -12.46 0.91 -4.08
N ILE A 26 -12.64 -0.24 -3.43
CA ILE A 26 -11.99 -0.60 -2.15
C ILE A 26 -10.67 -1.36 -2.33
N VAL A 27 -10.16 -1.48 -3.56
CA VAL A 27 -9.01 -2.35 -3.89
C VAL A 27 -7.84 -2.17 -2.93
N ASP A 28 -7.35 -0.97 -2.75
CA ASP A 28 -6.19 -0.70 -1.88
C ASP A 28 -6.41 -1.17 -0.45
N ALA A 29 -7.55 -0.79 0.12
CA ALA A 29 -7.89 -1.16 1.48
C ALA A 29 -8.08 -2.69 1.61
N ALA A 30 -8.70 -3.33 0.62
CA ALA A 30 -8.89 -4.79 0.61
C ALA A 30 -7.57 -5.53 0.52
N ILE A 31 -6.65 -5.08 -0.35
CA ILE A 31 -5.30 -5.65 -0.47
C ILE A 31 -4.52 -5.48 0.83
N GLY A 32 -4.47 -4.26 1.38
CA GLY A 32 -3.78 -3.99 2.63
C GLY A 32 -4.27 -4.84 3.79
N MET A 33 -5.59 -4.94 3.95
CA MET A 33 -6.23 -5.75 5.00
C MET A 33 -6.03 -7.25 4.78
N GLY A 34 -6.13 -7.71 3.52
CA GLY A 34 -5.91 -9.13 3.17
C GLY A 34 -4.48 -9.58 3.44
N VAL A 35 -3.50 -8.77 3.02
CA VAL A 35 -2.06 -9.03 3.29
C VAL A 35 -1.78 -9.02 4.78
N LEU A 36 -2.24 -7.99 5.51
CA LEU A 36 -1.98 -7.86 6.94
C LEU A 36 -2.65 -8.98 7.73
N GLY A 37 -3.92 -9.34 7.42
CA GLY A 37 -4.62 -10.43 8.07
C GLY A 37 -3.85 -11.75 7.97
N LYS A 38 -3.45 -12.13 6.75
CA LYS A 38 -2.64 -13.33 6.53
C LYS A 38 -1.26 -13.28 7.20
N ALA A 39 -0.61 -12.12 7.20
CA ALA A 39 0.67 -11.96 7.87
C ALA A 39 0.54 -12.16 9.39
N LEU A 40 -0.48 -11.60 10.01
CA LEU A 40 -0.73 -11.75 11.45
C LEU A 40 -1.14 -13.18 11.83
N GLU A 41 -1.88 -13.90 10.96
CA GLU A 41 -2.20 -15.32 11.16
C GLU A 41 -0.95 -16.22 11.17
N LYS A 42 0.06 -15.87 10.36
CA LYS A 42 1.33 -16.60 10.23
C LYS A 42 2.40 -16.16 11.23
N LEU A 43 2.22 -15.00 11.85
CA LEU A 43 3.21 -14.43 12.75
C LEU A 43 3.29 -15.23 14.05
N ASP A 44 4.53 -15.52 14.51
CA ASP A 44 4.75 -16.20 15.78
C ASP A 44 4.17 -15.40 16.94
N SER A 45 3.49 -16.07 17.86
CA SER A 45 2.82 -15.47 19.02
C SER A 45 3.77 -14.74 19.99
N SER A 46 5.09 -15.00 19.90
CA SER A 46 6.12 -14.28 20.64
C SER A 46 6.34 -12.85 20.13
N VAL A 47 5.84 -12.52 18.93
CA VAL A 47 5.92 -11.17 18.35
C VAL A 47 4.60 -10.44 18.60
N PRO A 48 4.51 -9.56 19.60
CA PRO A 48 3.26 -8.84 19.93
C PRO A 48 3.00 -7.73 18.90
N ALA A 49 2.25 -8.06 17.85
CA ALA A 49 1.86 -7.15 16.79
C ALA A 49 0.33 -7.06 16.72
N TYR A 50 -0.21 -5.84 16.63
CA TYR A 50 -1.66 -5.59 16.61
C TYR A 50 -2.03 -4.60 15.51
N ALA A 51 -3.02 -4.98 14.70
CA ALA A 51 -3.62 -4.10 13.71
C ALA A 51 -4.67 -3.19 14.32
N MET A 52 -4.63 -1.91 13.96
CA MET A 52 -5.72 -0.97 14.19
C MET A 52 -6.78 -1.11 13.07
N PRO A 53 -7.99 -0.58 13.27
CA PRO A 53 -8.95 -0.41 12.18
C PRO A 53 -8.32 0.38 11.03
N SER A 54 -8.55 -0.08 9.79
CA SER A 54 -7.98 0.57 8.61
C SER A 54 -8.54 1.99 8.41
N LEU A 55 -7.69 2.92 8.01
CA LEU A 55 -8.10 4.18 7.40
C LEU A 55 -8.36 3.91 5.91
N TYR A 56 -9.65 3.86 5.56
CA TYR A 56 -10.08 3.56 4.19
C TYR A 56 -9.90 4.76 3.23
N TYR A 57 -10.01 5.97 3.73
CA TYR A 57 -9.87 7.19 2.94
C TYR A 57 -8.44 7.70 3.02
N GLY A 58 -7.76 7.69 1.88
CA GLY A 58 -6.41 8.18 1.71
C GLY A 58 -6.35 9.46 0.86
N LYS A 59 -5.14 9.83 0.46
CA LYS A 59 -4.90 10.89 -0.51
C LYS A 59 -4.73 10.28 -1.90
N SER A 60 -5.75 10.41 -2.73
CA SER A 60 -5.89 9.80 -4.05
C SER A 60 -6.37 10.81 -5.11
N ASN A 61 -5.85 12.03 -5.08
CA ASN A 61 -6.29 13.11 -5.98
C ASN A 61 -5.81 12.93 -7.43
N GLU A 62 -4.86 12.07 -7.69
CA GLU A 62 -4.46 11.64 -9.04
C GLU A 62 -5.60 10.91 -9.77
N HIS A 63 -6.55 10.34 -9.04
CA HIS A 63 -7.72 9.64 -9.57
C HIS A 63 -9.03 10.46 -9.53
N TRP A 64 -9.04 11.68 -9.04
CA TRP A 64 -10.28 12.43 -8.77
C TRP A 64 -11.14 12.76 -10.00
N HIS A 65 -10.58 12.65 -11.21
CA HIS A 65 -11.31 12.80 -12.45
C HIS A 65 -12.23 11.61 -12.79
N PHE A 66 -12.12 10.54 -12.04
CA PHE A 66 -12.94 9.34 -12.21
C PHE A 66 -14.01 9.27 -11.12
N PRO A 67 -15.27 8.91 -11.49
CA PRO A 67 -16.35 8.77 -10.53
C PRO A 67 -16.03 7.74 -9.43
N GLY A 68 -16.44 8.03 -8.20
CA GLY A 68 -16.31 7.14 -7.07
C GLY A 68 -15.04 7.33 -6.23
N THR A 69 -14.03 8.02 -6.73
CA THR A 69 -12.84 8.36 -5.95
C THR A 69 -13.20 9.35 -4.84
N ILE A 70 -12.82 9.01 -3.59
CA ILE A 70 -12.96 9.86 -2.41
C ILE A 70 -11.57 10.11 -1.85
N THR A 71 -11.08 11.33 -1.95
CA THR A 71 -9.73 11.69 -1.56
C THR A 71 -9.71 12.70 -0.43
N LEU A 72 -8.77 12.53 0.50
CA LEU A 72 -8.41 13.54 1.48
C LEU A 72 -7.34 14.48 0.92
N SER A 73 -7.24 15.67 1.51
CA SER A 73 -6.08 16.53 1.26
C SER A 73 -4.84 16.00 2.00
N THR A 74 -3.65 16.46 1.58
CA THR A 74 -2.38 16.16 2.27
C THR A 74 -2.46 16.58 3.74
N GLU A 75 -3.00 17.77 4.01
CA GLU A 75 -3.13 18.35 5.34
C GLU A 75 -4.05 17.49 6.23
N THR A 76 -5.21 17.09 5.72
CA THR A 76 -6.18 16.28 6.48
C THR A 76 -5.62 14.90 6.82
N LEU A 77 -5.01 14.22 5.83
CA LEU A 77 -4.42 12.90 6.08
C LEU A 77 -3.24 13.00 7.05
N SER A 78 -2.36 13.99 6.86
CA SER A 78 -1.22 14.22 7.77
C SER A 78 -1.69 14.51 9.20
N ALA A 79 -2.66 15.40 9.37
CA ALA A 79 -3.21 15.72 10.69
C ALA A 79 -3.82 14.47 11.36
N THR A 80 -4.60 13.69 10.63
CA THR A 80 -5.21 12.45 11.13
C THR A 80 -4.14 11.47 11.63
N LEU A 81 -3.10 11.22 10.83
CA LEU A 81 -2.03 10.29 11.19
C LEU A 81 -1.17 10.80 12.34
N MET A 82 -0.92 12.12 12.42
CA MET A 82 -0.24 12.75 13.55
C MET A 82 -1.03 12.56 14.85
N GLU A 83 -2.34 12.78 14.84
CA GLU A 83 -3.20 12.61 16.04
C GLU A 83 -3.32 11.15 16.48
N VAL A 84 -3.37 10.22 15.53
CA VAL A 84 -3.28 8.77 15.81
C VAL A 84 -1.94 8.43 16.46
N GLY A 85 -0.82 8.91 15.90
CA GLY A 85 0.52 8.71 16.45
C GLY A 85 0.66 9.29 17.85
N ASP A 86 0.20 10.52 18.07
CA ASP A 86 0.17 11.17 19.38
C ASP A 86 -0.60 10.36 20.43
N SER A 87 -1.72 9.80 20.02
CA SER A 87 -2.58 9.01 20.91
C SER A 87 -1.90 7.69 21.31
N LEU A 88 -1.23 7.04 20.36
CA LEU A 88 -0.47 5.81 20.61
C LEU A 88 0.75 6.07 21.50
N TYR A 89 1.49 7.14 21.25
CA TYR A 89 2.62 7.52 22.08
C TYR A 89 2.20 7.79 23.53
N ARG A 90 1.14 8.58 23.76
CA ARG A 90 0.56 8.84 25.09
C ARG A 90 0.06 7.56 25.78
N ALA A 91 -0.41 6.58 25.01
CA ALA A 91 -0.82 5.29 25.54
C ALA A 91 0.36 4.39 25.94
N GLY A 92 1.61 4.80 25.66
CA GLY A 92 2.85 4.09 26.04
C GLY A 92 3.45 3.21 24.94
N PHE A 93 2.89 3.22 23.71
CA PHE A 93 3.50 2.51 22.58
C PHE A 93 4.71 3.27 22.03
N ARG A 94 5.70 2.51 21.51
CA ARG A 94 6.95 3.08 20.98
C ARG A 94 7.26 2.61 19.55
N LYS A 95 6.46 1.72 18.97
CA LYS A 95 6.63 1.23 17.60
C LYS A 95 5.32 1.31 16.84
N LEU A 96 5.30 2.11 15.78
CA LEU A 96 4.17 2.29 14.89
C LEU A 96 4.57 1.97 13.45
N VAL A 97 3.82 1.11 12.78
CA VAL A 97 3.90 0.88 11.34
C VAL A 97 2.74 1.61 10.67
N LEU A 98 3.04 2.57 9.80
CA LEU A 98 2.09 3.12 8.85
C LEU A 98 2.12 2.22 7.61
N MET A 99 1.24 1.22 7.56
CA MET A 99 1.17 0.26 6.45
C MET A 99 0.32 0.83 5.34
N ASN A 100 0.99 1.38 4.33
CA ASN A 100 0.35 2.00 3.18
C ASN A 100 0.10 1.00 2.05
N SER A 101 -1.12 0.90 1.55
CA SER A 101 -1.46 0.05 0.41
C SER A 101 -1.80 0.82 -0.88
N HIS A 102 -1.74 2.17 -0.85
CA HIS A 102 -2.02 3.06 -1.98
C HIS A 102 -0.76 3.75 -2.51
N GLY A 103 -0.57 3.74 -3.85
CA GLY A 103 0.60 4.29 -4.53
C GLY A 103 0.73 5.82 -4.45
N GLY A 104 -0.36 6.55 -4.34
CA GLY A 104 -0.39 8.03 -4.39
C GLY A 104 0.00 8.76 -3.11
N GLN A 105 0.28 8.05 -1.99
CA GLN A 105 0.49 8.69 -0.69
C GLN A 105 1.76 8.31 0.10
N PRO A 106 2.76 7.58 -0.42
CA PRO A 106 3.96 7.21 0.37
C PRO A 106 4.69 8.40 0.96
N GLN A 107 4.73 9.53 0.25
CA GLN A 107 5.41 10.75 0.67
C GLN A 107 4.78 11.33 1.94
N VAL A 108 3.45 11.32 2.03
CA VAL A 108 2.71 11.76 3.23
C VAL A 108 3.08 10.90 4.43
N MET A 109 3.10 9.57 4.26
CA MET A 109 3.50 8.63 5.31
C MET A 109 4.92 8.89 5.82
N GLN A 110 5.86 9.16 4.90
CA GLN A 110 7.26 9.42 5.23
C GLN A 110 7.44 10.73 5.99
N MET A 111 6.73 11.79 5.60
CA MET A 111 6.76 13.08 6.30
C MET A 111 6.18 12.93 7.70
N VAL A 112 5.00 12.36 7.84
CA VAL A 112 4.36 12.14 9.15
C VAL A 112 5.23 11.28 10.07
N ALA A 113 5.82 10.20 9.55
CA ALA A 113 6.70 9.34 10.34
C ALA A 113 7.90 10.11 10.90
N ARG A 114 8.51 10.99 10.09
CA ARG A 114 9.62 11.83 10.52
C ARG A 114 9.18 12.87 11.56
N ASP A 115 8.05 13.52 11.33
CA ASP A 115 7.53 14.54 12.24
C ASP A 115 7.15 13.96 13.61
N LEU A 116 6.56 12.77 13.64
CA LEU A 116 6.29 12.03 14.88
C LEU A 116 7.59 11.68 15.62
N HIS A 117 8.62 11.23 14.90
CA HIS A 117 9.91 10.90 15.50
C HIS A 117 10.65 12.15 16.00
N VAL A 118 10.59 13.27 15.27
CA VAL A 118 11.13 14.56 15.74
C VAL A 118 10.43 15.04 17.00
N LYS A 119 9.10 14.87 17.06
CA LYS A 119 8.30 15.24 18.22
C LYS A 119 8.57 14.34 19.44
N TYR A 120 8.81 13.06 19.20
CA TYR A 120 9.02 12.02 20.21
C TYR A 120 10.20 11.15 19.83
N SER A 121 11.39 11.48 20.33
CA SER A 121 12.66 10.88 19.90
C SER A 121 12.77 9.37 20.15
N ASP A 122 11.98 8.82 21.08
CA ASP A 122 11.87 7.39 21.38
C ASP A 122 10.69 6.69 20.68
N PHE A 123 9.91 7.42 19.85
CA PHE A 123 8.83 6.84 19.05
C PHE A 123 9.33 6.48 17.65
N ILE A 124 9.41 5.18 17.37
CA ILE A 124 9.91 4.66 16.10
C ILE A 124 8.73 4.43 15.17
N VAL A 125 8.69 5.16 14.05
CA VAL A 125 7.60 5.06 13.07
C VAL A 125 8.13 4.53 11.74
N PHE A 126 7.50 3.49 11.21
CA PHE A 126 7.89 2.79 9.98
C PHE A 126 6.86 3.08 8.88
N PRO A 127 7.12 4.01 7.94
CA PRO A 127 6.24 4.30 6.82
C PRO A 127 6.49 3.30 5.68
N LEU A 128 5.78 2.19 5.69
CA LEU A 128 6.04 1.08 4.77
C LEU A 128 4.93 0.95 3.73
N PHE A 129 5.32 0.88 2.46
CA PHE A 129 4.42 0.54 1.38
C PHE A 129 4.28 -0.98 1.26
N THR A 130 3.05 -1.47 1.12
CA THR A 130 2.71 -2.90 1.15
C THR A 130 3.59 -3.75 0.21
N TRP A 131 3.97 -3.19 -0.93
CA TRP A 131 4.76 -3.86 -1.97
C TRP A 131 6.30 -3.74 -1.79
N ARG A 132 6.79 -3.16 -0.69
CA ARG A 132 8.24 -2.99 -0.45
C ARG A 132 8.88 -4.17 0.27
N VAL A 133 8.11 -5.12 0.76
CA VAL A 133 8.61 -6.37 1.32
C VAL A 133 9.05 -7.33 0.20
N PRO A 134 9.91 -8.32 0.45
CA PRO A 134 10.25 -9.33 -0.55
C PRO A 134 9.02 -10.11 -1.00
N HIS A 135 8.83 -10.26 -2.30
CA HIS A 135 7.71 -11.02 -2.90
C HIS A 135 7.99 -11.40 -4.36
N ILE A 136 7.23 -12.37 -4.89
CA ILE A 136 7.39 -12.93 -6.24
C ILE A 136 6.40 -12.36 -7.28
N SER A 137 5.68 -11.29 -6.99
CA SER A 137 4.57 -10.82 -7.85
C SER A 137 5.01 -10.52 -9.29
N LYS A 138 6.21 -9.92 -9.47
CA LYS A 138 6.73 -9.60 -10.80
C LYS A 138 7.10 -10.83 -11.64
N GLU A 139 7.32 -11.98 -11.00
CA GLU A 139 7.63 -13.25 -11.67
C GLU A 139 6.36 -13.93 -12.22
N LEU A 140 5.20 -13.51 -11.74
CA LEU A 140 3.91 -14.11 -12.06
C LEU A 140 3.15 -13.38 -13.16
N VAL A 141 3.64 -12.23 -13.61
CA VAL A 141 3.04 -11.41 -14.67
C VAL A 141 3.94 -11.33 -15.89
N THR A 142 3.42 -10.83 -17.01
CA THR A 142 4.23 -10.64 -18.22
C THR A 142 5.36 -9.62 -17.99
N PRO A 143 6.48 -9.70 -18.74
CA PRO A 143 7.55 -8.70 -18.62
C PRO A 143 7.05 -7.26 -18.85
N LYS A 144 6.11 -7.06 -19.77
CA LYS A 144 5.51 -5.75 -20.03
C LYS A 144 4.70 -5.27 -18.82
N GLU A 145 3.90 -6.11 -18.22
CA GLU A 145 3.14 -5.78 -17.00
C GLU A 145 4.08 -5.48 -15.82
N ALA A 146 5.12 -6.28 -15.62
CA ALA A 146 6.11 -6.06 -14.58
C ALA A 146 6.86 -4.72 -14.69
N GLN A 147 6.98 -4.19 -15.92
CA GLN A 147 7.66 -2.93 -16.23
C GLN A 147 6.72 -1.73 -16.23
N LEU A 148 5.52 -1.86 -16.80
CA LEU A 148 4.62 -0.75 -17.12
C LEU A 148 3.30 -0.79 -16.35
N GLY A 149 2.96 -1.91 -15.70
CA GLY A 149 1.76 -2.03 -14.89
C GLY A 149 1.92 -1.22 -13.60
N MET A 150 0.94 -0.35 -13.33
CA MET A 150 0.98 0.56 -12.19
C MET A 150 -0.31 0.55 -11.37
N HIS A 151 -1.47 0.34 -12.02
CA HIS A 151 -2.78 0.54 -11.40
C HIS A 151 -3.86 -0.30 -12.08
N ALA A 152 -4.67 -1.00 -11.30
CA ALA A 152 -5.80 -1.82 -11.76
C ALA A 152 -5.42 -2.87 -12.83
N GLY A 153 -4.14 -3.24 -12.93
CA GLY A 153 -3.63 -4.24 -13.87
C GLY A 153 -3.76 -5.67 -13.35
N ASP A 154 -2.92 -6.55 -13.89
CA ASP A 154 -2.92 -7.98 -13.57
C ASP A 154 -2.74 -8.27 -12.07
N LEU A 155 -1.79 -7.58 -11.40
CA LEU A 155 -1.48 -7.86 -10.00
C LEU A 155 -2.67 -7.60 -9.09
N GLU A 156 -3.23 -6.40 -9.13
CA GLU A 156 -4.33 -6.02 -8.25
C GLU A 156 -5.61 -6.76 -8.60
N THR A 157 -5.90 -6.91 -9.90
CA THR A 157 -7.07 -7.69 -10.36
C THR A 157 -6.98 -9.13 -9.89
N SER A 158 -5.81 -9.76 -9.98
CA SER A 158 -5.60 -11.13 -9.52
C SER A 158 -5.84 -11.27 -8.01
N ILE A 159 -5.33 -10.32 -7.20
CA ILE A 159 -5.53 -10.36 -5.75
C ILE A 159 -7.01 -10.14 -5.40
N ILE A 160 -7.70 -9.21 -6.07
CA ILE A 160 -9.13 -8.99 -5.79
C ILE A 160 -9.97 -10.18 -6.23
N LEU A 161 -9.60 -10.90 -7.31
CA LEU A 161 -10.21 -12.18 -7.64
C LEU A 161 -10.03 -13.25 -6.54
N ALA A 162 -8.95 -13.17 -5.77
CA ALA A 162 -8.75 -14.06 -4.61
C ALA A 162 -9.50 -13.61 -3.35
N LEU A 163 -9.62 -12.30 -3.12
CA LEU A 163 -10.21 -11.72 -1.90
C LEU A 163 -11.72 -11.48 -2.02
N LEU A 164 -12.17 -10.93 -3.15
CA LEU A 164 -13.54 -10.43 -3.39
C LEU A 164 -14.02 -10.80 -4.80
N PRO A 165 -14.01 -12.10 -5.19
CA PRO A 165 -14.28 -12.51 -6.57
C PRO A 165 -15.62 -12.05 -7.11
N GLU A 166 -16.64 -11.96 -6.26
CA GLU A 166 -17.99 -11.53 -6.61
C GLU A 166 -18.09 -10.03 -6.95
N GLN A 167 -17.07 -9.23 -6.60
CA GLN A 167 -17.02 -7.81 -6.91
C GLN A 167 -16.22 -7.49 -8.18
N VAL A 168 -15.56 -8.48 -8.78
CA VAL A 168 -14.76 -8.31 -10.00
C VAL A 168 -15.63 -8.59 -11.23
N LYS A 169 -15.61 -7.68 -12.21
CA LYS A 169 -16.36 -7.78 -13.48
C LYS A 169 -15.39 -8.01 -14.63
N MET A 170 -14.85 -9.23 -14.73
CA MET A 170 -13.83 -9.58 -15.74
C MET A 170 -14.26 -9.31 -17.17
N GLU A 171 -15.56 -9.34 -17.47
CA GLU A 171 -16.11 -8.96 -18.78
C GLU A 171 -15.89 -7.47 -19.15
N ARG A 172 -15.45 -6.65 -18.18
CA ARG A 172 -15.09 -5.25 -18.34
C ARG A 172 -13.59 -4.98 -18.21
N ALA A 173 -12.80 -6.02 -17.96
CA ALA A 173 -11.34 -5.90 -17.86
C ALA A 173 -10.75 -5.41 -19.21
N VAL A 174 -9.79 -4.51 -19.13
CA VAL A 174 -9.12 -3.95 -20.32
C VAL A 174 -7.60 -3.99 -20.14
N THR A 175 -6.90 -3.87 -21.27
CA THR A 175 -5.46 -3.63 -21.32
C THR A 175 -5.23 -2.20 -21.76
N GLU A 176 -4.62 -1.39 -20.89
CA GLU A 176 -4.20 -0.04 -21.22
C GLU A 176 -2.89 0.30 -20.52
N TYR A 177 -1.87 0.66 -21.27
CA TYR A 177 -0.57 1.07 -20.74
C TYR A 177 -0.37 2.57 -20.96
N PRO A 178 0.49 3.23 -20.16
CA PRO A 178 0.76 4.64 -20.36
C PRO A 178 1.38 4.90 -21.75
N PRO A 179 1.23 6.11 -22.29
CA PRO A 179 1.88 6.48 -23.54
C PRO A 179 3.39 6.21 -23.49
N GLU A 180 3.94 5.69 -24.57
CA GLU A 180 5.37 5.44 -24.68
C GLU A 180 6.15 6.75 -24.56
N GLN A 181 7.21 6.72 -23.74
CA GLN A 181 8.14 7.83 -23.64
C GLN A 181 9.13 7.76 -24.83
N PRO A 182 9.69 8.91 -25.27
CA PRO A 182 10.74 8.90 -26.27
C PRO A 182 11.89 7.97 -25.91
N GLU A 183 12.47 7.32 -26.92
CA GLU A 183 13.61 6.43 -26.71
C GLU A 183 14.76 7.17 -25.99
N GLY A 184 15.33 6.53 -24.96
CA GLY A 184 16.38 7.13 -24.13
C GLY A 184 15.88 8.13 -23.08
N SER A 185 14.56 8.36 -22.93
CA SER A 185 14.03 9.21 -21.86
C SER A 185 14.40 8.66 -20.48
N LEU A 186 14.90 9.55 -19.63
CA LEU A 186 15.15 9.25 -18.21
C LEU A 186 13.91 9.49 -17.34
N LEU A 187 12.90 10.16 -17.89
CA LEU A 187 11.67 10.50 -17.19
C LEU A 187 10.67 9.34 -17.26
N SER A 188 9.97 9.11 -16.17
CA SER A 188 8.87 8.14 -16.10
C SER A 188 7.85 8.56 -15.03
N PRO A 189 6.60 8.08 -15.08
CA PRO A 189 5.60 8.39 -14.06
C PRO A 189 6.06 7.99 -12.65
N GLU A 190 6.66 6.79 -12.53
CA GLU A 190 7.18 6.24 -11.27
C GLU A 190 8.57 5.64 -11.49
N GLY A 191 9.59 6.44 -11.44
CA GLY A 191 10.95 5.98 -11.67
C GLY A 191 11.98 6.81 -10.92
N LYS A 192 13.23 6.75 -11.39
CA LYS A 192 14.32 7.52 -10.77
C LYS A 192 14.14 9.03 -10.94
N LEU A 193 13.56 9.45 -12.06
CA LEU A 193 13.23 10.85 -12.37
C LEU A 193 11.74 10.94 -12.67
N PRO A 194 10.89 10.99 -11.62
CA PRO A 194 9.45 11.05 -11.81
C PRO A 194 8.97 12.44 -12.21
N PHE A 195 7.85 12.50 -12.91
CA PHE A 195 7.08 13.72 -13.14
C PHE A 195 5.68 13.61 -12.50
N ALA A 196 5.05 14.73 -12.21
CA ALA A 196 3.68 14.74 -11.69
C ALA A 196 2.68 14.39 -12.80
N TRP A 197 1.72 13.51 -12.47
CA TRP A 197 0.69 13.05 -13.40
C TRP A 197 -0.65 12.83 -12.68
N THR A 198 -1.70 12.80 -13.46
CA THR A 198 -3.01 12.27 -13.07
C THR A 198 -3.31 11.03 -13.90
N THR A 199 -4.23 10.20 -13.44
CA THR A 199 -4.59 8.97 -14.18
C THR A 199 -5.05 9.28 -15.61
N ARG A 200 -5.71 10.43 -15.84
CA ARG A 200 -6.13 10.85 -17.19
C ARG A 200 -4.99 11.15 -18.15
N ASP A 201 -3.81 11.48 -17.63
CA ASP A 201 -2.63 11.72 -18.47
C ASP A 201 -2.05 10.40 -19.00
N LEU A 202 -2.34 9.29 -18.32
CA LEU A 202 -1.76 7.98 -18.60
C LEU A 202 -2.76 6.97 -19.16
N SER A 203 -4.07 7.12 -18.86
CA SER A 203 -5.11 6.15 -19.19
C SER A 203 -6.47 6.81 -19.34
N LYS A 204 -7.25 6.31 -20.30
CA LYS A 204 -8.65 6.70 -20.52
C LYS A 204 -9.62 5.88 -19.68
N SER A 205 -9.34 4.60 -19.50
CA SER A 205 -10.18 3.66 -18.75
C SER A 205 -9.98 3.73 -17.25
N GLY A 206 -8.85 4.31 -16.80
CA GLY A 206 -8.40 4.27 -15.44
C GLY A 206 -7.49 3.08 -15.12
N VAL A 207 -7.34 2.11 -16.01
CA VAL A 207 -6.40 1.00 -15.89
C VAL A 207 -5.04 1.42 -16.44
N ILE A 208 -3.97 1.11 -15.72
CA ILE A 208 -2.59 1.28 -16.20
C ILE A 208 -1.91 -0.09 -16.05
N GLY A 209 -2.10 -0.96 -17.03
CA GLY A 209 -1.65 -2.35 -17.02
C GLY A 209 -2.53 -3.26 -17.88
N ASP A 210 -2.45 -4.56 -17.65
CA ASP A 210 -3.25 -5.57 -18.35
C ASP A 210 -4.11 -6.39 -17.36
N ALA A 211 -5.33 -5.91 -17.12
CA ALA A 211 -6.28 -6.60 -16.26
C ALA A 211 -6.81 -7.91 -16.86
N THR A 212 -6.71 -8.09 -18.19
CA THR A 212 -7.30 -9.25 -18.90
C THR A 212 -6.58 -10.56 -18.65
N THR A 213 -5.31 -10.49 -18.22
CA THR A 213 -4.49 -11.68 -17.92
C THR A 213 -4.60 -12.12 -16.45
N ALA A 214 -5.34 -11.39 -15.64
CA ALA A 214 -5.48 -11.69 -14.22
C ALA A 214 -6.19 -13.03 -13.94
N THR A 215 -5.73 -13.73 -12.91
CA THR A 215 -6.36 -14.96 -12.44
C THR A 215 -6.37 -15.06 -10.92
N LYS A 216 -7.38 -15.76 -10.39
CA LYS A 216 -7.49 -16.02 -8.94
C LYS A 216 -6.27 -16.76 -8.40
N GLU A 217 -5.75 -17.73 -9.17
CA GLU A 217 -4.59 -18.55 -8.77
C GLU A 217 -3.33 -17.70 -8.63
N LYS A 218 -3.10 -16.74 -9.54
CA LYS A 218 -2.03 -15.74 -9.38
C LYS A 218 -2.26 -14.90 -8.13
N GLY A 219 -3.46 -14.40 -7.93
CA GLY A 219 -3.82 -13.60 -6.77
C GLY A 219 -3.53 -14.30 -5.45
N ILE A 220 -3.85 -15.59 -5.32
CA ILE A 220 -3.54 -16.38 -4.13
C ILE A 220 -2.01 -16.42 -3.91
N LYS A 221 -1.22 -16.73 -4.96
CA LYS A 221 0.25 -16.81 -4.84
C LYS A 221 0.88 -15.47 -4.48
N ILE A 222 0.40 -14.38 -5.07
CA ILE A 222 0.88 -13.03 -4.78
C ILE A 222 0.57 -12.68 -3.33
N LEU A 223 -0.68 -12.86 -2.90
CA LEU A 223 -1.14 -12.57 -1.55
C LEU A 223 -0.33 -13.35 -0.50
N GLU A 224 -0.10 -14.65 -0.73
CA GLU A 224 0.73 -15.47 0.15
C GLU A 224 2.16 -14.94 0.24
N SER A 225 2.80 -14.66 -0.90
CA SER A 225 4.18 -14.21 -0.97
C SER A 225 4.39 -12.83 -0.31
N VAL A 226 3.50 -11.87 -0.57
CA VAL A 226 3.58 -10.54 0.07
C VAL A 226 3.34 -10.66 1.58
N SER A 227 2.41 -11.53 2.00
CA SER A 227 2.15 -11.77 3.43
C SER A 227 3.36 -12.40 4.14
N ASP A 228 4.08 -13.32 3.50
CA ASP A 228 5.33 -13.91 4.03
C ASP A 228 6.44 -12.85 4.18
N GLY A 229 6.53 -11.95 3.20
CA GLY A 229 7.41 -10.78 3.30
C GLY A 229 7.07 -9.89 4.49
N TRP A 230 5.78 -9.67 4.74
CA TRP A 230 5.34 -8.89 5.90
C TRP A 230 5.58 -9.59 7.23
N VAL A 231 5.47 -10.93 7.30
CA VAL A 231 5.90 -11.71 8.50
C VAL A 231 7.36 -11.42 8.83
N THR A 232 8.22 -11.45 7.81
CA THR A 232 9.65 -11.14 7.98
C THR A 232 9.85 -9.70 8.45
N ALA A 233 9.21 -8.73 7.79
CA ALA A 233 9.31 -7.32 8.16
C ALA A 233 8.82 -7.06 9.59
N LEU A 234 7.72 -7.66 10.04
CA LEU A 234 7.21 -7.49 11.40
C LEU A 234 8.15 -8.07 12.47
N LYS A 235 8.84 -9.18 12.18
CA LYS A 235 9.89 -9.72 13.06
C LYS A 235 11.08 -8.77 13.17
N ASP A 236 11.53 -8.20 12.05
CA ASP A 236 12.62 -7.23 12.02
C ASP A 236 12.24 -5.94 12.77
N ILE A 237 11.02 -5.43 12.57
CA ILE A 237 10.49 -4.27 13.30
C ILE A 237 10.41 -4.54 14.80
N TYR A 238 9.97 -5.71 15.20
CA TYR A 238 9.89 -6.09 16.62
C TYR A 238 11.26 -6.06 17.28
N THR A 239 12.29 -6.58 16.63
CA THR A 239 13.67 -6.63 17.16
C THR A 239 14.44 -5.33 16.94
N PHE A 240 13.96 -4.42 16.08
CA PHE A 240 14.64 -3.16 15.76
C PHE A 240 14.90 -2.32 17.02
N ARG A 241 16.10 -1.73 17.08
CA ARG A 241 16.50 -0.75 18.10
C ARG A 241 17.05 0.47 17.36
N GLN A 242 16.62 1.67 17.79
CA GLN A 242 17.12 2.93 17.23
C GLN A 242 18.63 3.02 17.42
N PRO A 243 19.42 3.27 16.35
CA PRO A 243 20.83 3.55 16.48
C PRO A 243 21.07 4.76 17.40
N GLN A 244 22.02 4.61 18.33
CA GLN A 244 22.47 5.73 19.17
C GLN A 244 23.90 6.08 18.78
N ILE A 245 24.15 7.37 18.58
CA ILE A 245 25.51 7.90 18.39
C ILE A 245 26.04 8.19 19.78
N ASN A 246 27.10 7.50 20.17
CA ASN A 246 27.83 7.76 21.43
C ASN A 246 28.69 9.01 21.29
#